data_15a1e9d442f89258f7ae519fc4ac72bd
#
_entry.id   15a1e9d442f89258f7ae519fc4ac72bd
#
_cell.length_a   1.000
_cell.length_b   1.000
_cell.length_c   1.000
_cell.angle_alpha   90.00
_cell.angle_beta   90.00
_cell.angle_gamma   90.00
#
_symmetry.space_group_name_H-M   'P 1'
#
loop_
_entity.id
_entity.type
_entity.pdbx_description
1 polymer ?
#
loop_
_entity_poly.entity_id
_entity_poly.type
_entity_poly.pdbx_seq_one_letter_code
_entity_poly.pdbx_strand_id
1 'polypeptide(L)'
;ENKIILQVGHSRNFGLGRQCMSLLTAQNNKINSLNAQQQAAQAQVDQIQSQVSAIKSQQEKLQAENEKLTAESEKLSAEIDELSKNIVARNESLANQARSAQTSGTVTSYINTIVNSSSITEAISRVTAMNEIISANNKMLEQQKADKEAIAEKQIANNEAINTVIANQQTLADDAQALSTKEAELKVAQINLAAEKASAEGEKNSLLEQKAAAQKAAEAAAAA
;
A
#
# COMPACT_ATOMS: atom_id res chain seq x y z
N GLU A 1 58.24 -31.62 61.33
CA GLU A 1 57.39 -32.31 60.28
C GLU A 1 55.97 -31.79 60.19
N ASN A 2 55.30 -31.38 61.24
CA ASN A 2 53.93 -30.84 61.21
C ASN A 2 53.76 -29.51 60.49
N LYS A 3 54.79 -28.67 60.39
CA LYS A 3 54.67 -27.36 59.69
C LYS A 3 54.65 -27.45 58.18
N ILE A 4 55.27 -28.48 57.61
CA ILE A 4 55.31 -28.70 56.14
C ILE A 4 53.98 -29.27 55.64
N ILE A 5 53.35 -30.13 56.45
CA ILE A 5 52.02 -30.73 56.08
C ILE A 5 50.95 -29.69 56.12
N LEU A 6 50.94 -28.74 57.04
CA LEU A 6 49.96 -27.60 57.06
C LEU A 6 50.14 -26.64 55.90
N GLN A 7 51.39 -26.41 55.46
CA GLN A 7 51.67 -25.47 54.37
C GLN A 7 51.34 -26.08 53.01
N VAL A 8 51.43 -27.37 52.80
CA VAL A 8 51.05 -28.10 51.60
C VAL A 8 49.50 -28.19 51.51
N GLY A 9 48.81 -28.39 52.63
CA GLY A 9 47.31 -28.36 52.68
C GLY A 9 46.74 -27.01 52.40
N HIS A 10 47.31 -25.92 52.92
CA HIS A 10 46.84 -24.53 52.62
C HIS A 10 47.09 -24.15 51.16
N SER A 11 48.21 -24.55 50.56
CA SER A 11 48.48 -24.26 49.14
C SER A 11 47.57 -25.02 48.18
N ARG A 12 47.22 -26.29 48.49
CA ARG A 12 46.23 -27.07 47.69
C ARG A 12 44.83 -26.51 47.77
N ASN A 13 44.33 -26.10 48.93
CA ASN A 13 43.02 -25.50 49.12
C ASN A 13 42.93 -24.14 48.42
N PHE A 14 44.01 -23.34 48.42
CA PHE A 14 44.04 -22.06 47.69
C PHE A 14 44.09 -22.23 46.19
N GLY A 15 44.65 -23.33 45.67
CA GLY A 15 44.64 -23.69 44.24
C GLY A 15 43.28 -24.15 43.77
N LEU A 16 42.62 -24.99 44.54
CA LEU A 16 41.27 -25.49 44.25
C LEU A 16 40.22 -24.36 44.26
N GLY A 17 40.31 -23.42 45.20
CA GLY A 17 39.43 -22.25 45.27
C GLY A 17 39.55 -21.34 44.05
N ARG A 18 40.77 -21.07 43.56
CA ARG A 18 41.02 -20.28 42.33
C ARG A 18 40.49 -20.99 41.09
N GLN A 19 40.67 -22.29 41.00
CA GLN A 19 40.21 -23.09 39.87
C GLN A 19 38.64 -23.16 39.82
N CYS A 20 38.00 -23.29 40.98
CA CYS A 20 36.54 -23.23 41.11
C CYS A 20 36.00 -21.84 40.70
N MET A 21 36.64 -20.75 41.14
CA MET A 21 36.28 -19.39 40.80
C MET A 21 36.41 -19.12 39.29
N SER A 22 37.44 -19.62 38.64
CA SER A 22 37.66 -19.53 37.20
C SER A 22 36.58 -20.27 36.41
N LEU A 23 36.21 -21.47 36.84
CA LEU A 23 35.10 -22.25 36.25
C LEU A 23 33.75 -21.55 36.37
N LEU A 24 33.44 -21.00 37.54
CA LEU A 24 32.21 -20.23 37.77
C LEU A 24 32.12 -18.99 36.88
N THR A 25 33.22 -18.27 36.71
CA THR A 25 33.30 -17.11 35.83
C THR A 25 33.08 -17.51 34.36
N ALA A 26 33.74 -18.58 33.90
CA ALA A 26 33.57 -19.11 32.56
C ALA A 26 32.12 -19.55 32.27
N GLN A 27 31.46 -20.20 33.22
CA GLN A 27 30.05 -20.62 33.12
C GLN A 27 29.11 -19.43 33.08
N ASN A 28 29.31 -18.41 33.90
CA ASN A 28 28.53 -17.20 33.88
C ASN A 28 28.67 -16.44 32.53
N ASN A 29 29.86 -16.35 31.99
CA ASN A 29 30.12 -15.76 30.69
C ASN A 29 29.38 -16.50 29.56
N LYS A 30 29.37 -17.84 29.63
CA LYS A 30 28.66 -18.66 28.65
C LYS A 30 27.13 -18.47 28.73
N ILE A 31 26.56 -18.42 29.93
CA ILE A 31 25.14 -18.12 30.16
C ILE A 31 24.78 -16.73 29.59
N ASN A 32 25.62 -15.73 29.84
CA ASN A 32 25.38 -14.37 29.28
C ASN A 32 25.46 -14.36 27.76
N SER A 33 26.40 -15.12 27.16
CA SER A 33 26.48 -15.26 25.69
C SER A 33 25.23 -15.91 25.10
N LEU A 34 24.72 -16.98 25.71
CA LEU A 34 23.50 -17.67 25.29
C LEU A 34 22.27 -16.74 25.39
N ASN A 35 22.18 -15.97 26.46
CA ASN A 35 21.10 -14.97 26.60
C ASN A 35 21.15 -13.88 25.50
N ALA A 36 22.38 -13.42 25.17
CA ALA A 36 22.55 -12.43 24.09
C ALA A 36 22.17 -13.00 22.73
N GLN A 37 22.51 -14.26 22.44
CA GLN A 37 22.11 -14.95 21.20
C GLN A 37 20.59 -15.09 21.11
N GLN A 38 19.91 -15.48 22.20
CA GLN A 38 18.45 -15.54 22.23
C GLN A 38 17.80 -14.17 21.98
N GLN A 39 18.35 -13.10 22.57
CA GLN A 39 17.84 -11.75 22.34
C GLN A 39 18.03 -11.32 20.88
N ALA A 40 19.17 -11.64 20.27
CA ALA A 40 19.42 -11.35 18.87
C ALA A 40 18.47 -12.11 17.93
N ALA A 41 18.21 -13.38 18.19
CA ALA A 41 17.27 -14.19 17.43
C ALA A 41 15.83 -13.69 17.59
N GLN A 42 15.41 -13.29 18.79
CA GLN A 42 14.10 -12.68 19.04
C GLN A 42 13.95 -11.36 18.27
N ALA A 43 14.97 -10.49 18.31
CA ALA A 43 14.96 -9.23 17.58
C ALA A 43 14.83 -9.45 16.06
N GLN A 44 15.44 -10.49 15.51
CA GLN A 44 15.29 -10.87 14.10
C GLN A 44 13.84 -11.30 13.78
N VAL A 45 13.21 -12.10 14.62
CA VAL A 45 11.80 -12.48 14.48
C VAL A 45 10.91 -11.24 14.49
N ASP A 46 11.10 -10.35 15.45
CA ASP A 46 10.30 -9.15 15.61
C ASP A 46 10.44 -8.20 14.39
N GLN A 47 11.66 -8.09 13.84
CA GLN A 47 11.93 -7.30 12.64
C GLN A 47 11.20 -7.87 11.42
N ILE A 48 11.29 -9.17 11.17
CA ILE A 48 10.61 -9.81 10.02
C ILE A 48 9.09 -9.70 10.19
N GLN A 49 8.57 -9.89 11.39
CA GLN A 49 7.15 -9.75 11.67
C GLN A 49 6.64 -8.32 11.42
N SER A 50 7.43 -7.32 11.75
CA SER A 50 7.14 -5.92 11.43
C SER A 50 7.09 -5.69 9.92
N GLN A 51 8.03 -6.27 9.15
CA GLN A 51 8.03 -6.20 7.69
C GLN A 51 6.80 -6.87 7.08
N VAL A 52 6.41 -8.04 7.55
CA VAL A 52 5.18 -8.75 7.14
C VAL A 52 3.95 -7.88 7.37
N SER A 53 3.85 -7.27 8.56
CA SER A 53 2.72 -6.39 8.89
C SER A 53 2.68 -5.14 8.01
N ALA A 54 3.83 -4.55 7.69
CA ALA A 54 3.92 -3.39 6.81
C ALA A 54 3.47 -3.71 5.38
N ILE A 55 3.89 -4.86 4.82
CA ILE A 55 3.46 -5.30 3.48
C ILE A 55 1.94 -5.54 3.45
N LYS A 56 1.38 -6.21 4.46
CA LYS A 56 -0.07 -6.44 4.55
C LYS A 56 -0.85 -5.13 4.60
N SER A 57 -0.41 -4.18 5.40
CA SER A 57 -1.05 -2.85 5.47
C SER A 57 -0.95 -2.08 4.14
N GLN A 58 0.15 -2.22 3.42
CA GLN A 58 0.30 -1.61 2.08
C GLN A 58 -0.66 -2.25 1.08
N GLN A 59 -0.77 -3.58 1.07
CA GLN A 59 -1.71 -4.29 0.21
C GLN A 59 -3.17 -3.86 0.45
N GLU A 60 -3.60 -3.73 1.70
CA GLU A 60 -4.94 -3.27 2.04
C GLU A 60 -5.21 -1.85 1.52
N LYS A 61 -4.24 -0.94 1.65
CA LYS A 61 -4.36 0.43 1.14
C LYS A 61 -4.46 0.48 -0.39
N LEU A 62 -3.59 -0.26 -1.09
CA LEU A 62 -3.59 -0.31 -2.56
C LEU A 62 -4.87 -0.95 -3.09
N GLN A 63 -5.40 -1.96 -2.41
CA GLN A 63 -6.66 -2.59 -2.80
C GLN A 63 -7.84 -1.63 -2.65
N ALA A 64 -7.93 -0.92 -1.52
CA ALA A 64 -8.97 0.10 -1.30
C ALA A 64 -8.86 1.25 -2.31
N GLU A 65 -7.65 1.68 -2.66
CA GLU A 65 -7.42 2.68 -3.72
C GLU A 65 -7.87 2.18 -5.09
N ASN A 66 -7.55 0.94 -5.45
CA ASN A 66 -7.98 0.33 -6.70
C ASN A 66 -9.51 0.25 -6.81
N GLU A 67 -10.21 -0.14 -5.76
CA GLU A 67 -11.67 -0.17 -5.73
C GLU A 67 -12.26 1.22 -5.97
N LYS A 68 -11.71 2.24 -5.32
CA LYS A 68 -12.13 3.63 -5.50
C LYS A 68 -11.89 4.12 -6.94
N LEU A 69 -10.69 3.90 -7.47
CA LEU A 69 -10.33 4.33 -8.83
C LEU A 69 -11.13 3.59 -9.90
N THR A 70 -11.44 2.32 -9.69
CA THR A 70 -12.30 1.54 -10.59
C THR A 70 -13.72 2.12 -10.63
N ALA A 71 -14.31 2.41 -9.48
CA ALA A 71 -15.62 3.04 -9.40
C ALA A 71 -15.62 4.45 -10.04
N GLU A 72 -14.57 5.23 -9.88
CA GLU A 72 -14.40 6.53 -10.53
C GLU A 72 -14.28 6.39 -12.05
N SER A 73 -13.53 5.41 -12.55
CA SER A 73 -13.40 5.09 -13.97
C SER A 73 -14.73 4.70 -14.60
N GLU A 74 -15.52 3.87 -13.91
CA GLU A 74 -16.87 3.49 -14.37
C GLU A 74 -17.80 4.70 -14.45
N LYS A 75 -17.77 5.58 -13.45
CA LYS A 75 -18.53 6.83 -13.45
C LYS A 75 -18.13 7.75 -14.60
N LEU A 76 -16.83 7.97 -14.80
CA LEU A 76 -16.33 8.78 -15.91
C LEU A 76 -16.73 8.22 -17.27
N SER A 77 -16.68 6.91 -17.44
CA SER A 77 -17.12 6.23 -18.66
C SER A 77 -18.60 6.45 -18.92
N ALA A 78 -19.44 6.33 -17.90
CA ALA A 78 -20.88 6.60 -18.03
C ALA A 78 -21.17 8.06 -18.41
N GLU A 79 -20.45 9.01 -17.80
CA GLU A 79 -20.59 10.44 -18.13
C GLU A 79 -20.14 10.76 -19.57
N ILE A 80 -19.06 10.12 -20.04
CA ILE A 80 -18.59 10.23 -21.43
C ILE A 80 -19.65 9.69 -22.40
N ASP A 81 -20.25 8.55 -22.10
CA ASP A 81 -21.31 7.96 -22.92
C ASP A 81 -22.54 8.87 -23.00
N GLU A 82 -22.95 9.48 -21.89
CA GLU A 82 -24.06 10.42 -21.86
C GLU A 82 -23.78 11.69 -22.70
N LEU A 83 -22.60 12.28 -22.50
CA LEU A 83 -22.17 13.44 -23.27
C LEU A 83 -22.07 13.11 -24.77
N SER A 84 -21.60 11.92 -25.12
CA SER A 84 -21.50 11.45 -26.51
C SER A 84 -22.89 11.33 -27.15
N LYS A 85 -23.85 10.76 -26.44
CA LYS A 85 -25.27 10.70 -26.90
C LYS A 85 -25.85 12.10 -27.11
N ASN A 86 -25.58 13.01 -26.19
CA ASN A 86 -26.07 14.41 -26.31
C ASN A 86 -25.42 15.12 -27.51
N ILE A 87 -24.14 14.88 -27.80
CA ILE A 87 -23.46 15.41 -28.97
C ILE A 87 -24.08 14.86 -30.26
N VAL A 88 -24.35 13.55 -30.35
CA VAL A 88 -24.95 12.91 -31.52
C VAL A 88 -26.36 13.48 -31.77
N ALA A 89 -27.20 13.54 -30.74
CA ALA A 89 -28.57 14.09 -30.86
C ALA A 89 -28.55 15.56 -31.31
N ARG A 90 -27.62 16.35 -30.80
CA ARG A 90 -27.46 17.75 -31.17
C ARG A 90 -26.94 17.92 -32.58
N ASN A 91 -26.00 17.09 -33.03
CA ASN A 91 -25.55 17.06 -34.42
C ASN A 91 -26.68 16.71 -35.38
N GLU A 92 -27.51 15.75 -35.03
CA GLU A 92 -28.67 15.38 -35.85
C GLU A 92 -29.68 16.51 -35.93
N SER A 93 -29.99 17.20 -34.84
CA SER A 93 -30.85 18.38 -34.81
C SER A 93 -30.31 19.50 -35.70
N LEU A 94 -29.01 19.82 -35.57
CA LEU A 94 -28.36 20.85 -36.39
C LEU A 94 -28.34 20.48 -37.88
N ALA A 95 -28.09 19.20 -38.21
CA ALA A 95 -28.13 18.73 -39.58
C ALA A 95 -29.55 18.80 -40.19
N ASN A 96 -30.59 18.50 -39.42
CA ASN A 96 -31.96 18.62 -39.86
C ASN A 96 -32.34 20.07 -40.07
N GLN A 97 -31.94 20.98 -39.21
CA GLN A 97 -32.14 22.42 -39.37
C GLN A 97 -31.43 22.95 -40.62
N ALA A 98 -30.15 22.53 -40.85
CA ALA A 98 -29.40 22.93 -42.05
C ALA A 98 -30.06 22.42 -43.34
N ARG A 99 -30.54 21.17 -43.35
CA ARG A 99 -31.30 20.62 -44.52
C ARG A 99 -32.61 21.37 -44.76
N SER A 100 -33.36 21.66 -43.70
CA SER A 100 -34.57 22.44 -43.82
C SER A 100 -34.30 23.85 -44.36
N ALA A 101 -33.19 24.45 -43.91
CA ALA A 101 -32.74 25.71 -44.40
C ALA A 101 -32.36 25.68 -45.90
N GLN A 102 -31.69 24.64 -46.37
CA GLN A 102 -31.32 24.46 -47.79
C GLN A 102 -32.51 24.19 -48.69
N THR A 103 -33.45 23.33 -48.26
CA THR A 103 -34.62 22.97 -49.06
C THR A 103 -35.66 24.10 -49.14
N SER A 104 -35.70 25.00 -48.17
CA SER A 104 -36.64 26.10 -48.10
C SER A 104 -36.18 27.37 -48.84
N GLY A 105 -34.99 27.35 -49.50
CA GLY A 105 -34.41 28.53 -50.17
C GLY A 105 -34.21 29.71 -49.22
N THR A 106 -33.58 29.46 -48.07
CA THR A 106 -33.80 30.11 -46.79
C THR A 106 -33.50 31.61 -46.74
N VAL A 107 -32.46 32.10 -47.38
CA VAL A 107 -32.14 33.56 -47.30
C VAL A 107 -33.17 34.35 -48.10
N THR A 108 -33.51 33.84 -49.27
CA THR A 108 -34.54 34.48 -50.14
C THR A 108 -35.95 34.32 -49.54
N SER A 109 -36.23 33.16 -48.92
CA SER A 109 -37.53 32.91 -48.27
C SER A 109 -37.73 33.77 -47.03
N TYR A 110 -36.71 33.98 -46.18
CA TYR A 110 -36.84 34.87 -45.02
C TYR A 110 -37.00 36.32 -45.40
N ILE A 111 -36.24 36.81 -46.38
CA ILE A 111 -36.42 38.17 -46.91
C ILE A 111 -37.82 38.32 -47.51
N ASN A 112 -38.27 37.39 -48.34
CA ASN A 112 -39.60 37.38 -48.88
C ASN A 112 -40.72 37.31 -47.84
N THR A 113 -40.51 36.52 -46.78
CA THR A 113 -41.45 36.38 -45.69
C THR A 113 -41.59 37.65 -44.85
N ILE A 114 -40.46 38.38 -44.67
CA ILE A 114 -40.47 39.68 -43.98
C ILE A 114 -41.04 40.76 -44.86
N VAL A 115 -40.68 40.82 -46.15
CA VAL A 115 -41.15 41.81 -47.12
C VAL A 115 -42.65 41.63 -47.43
N ASN A 116 -43.13 40.39 -47.44
CA ASN A 116 -44.55 40.08 -47.67
C ASN A 116 -45.40 40.03 -46.38
N SER A 117 -44.94 40.64 -45.29
CA SER A 117 -45.72 40.78 -44.06
C SER A 117 -46.87 41.74 -44.27
N SER A 118 -48.06 41.34 -43.78
CA SER A 118 -49.29 42.15 -43.93
C SER A 118 -49.36 43.36 -42.99
N SER A 119 -48.41 43.41 -42.00
CA SER A 119 -48.28 44.55 -41.08
C SER A 119 -46.85 44.66 -40.52
N ILE A 120 -46.45 45.85 -40.02
CA ILE A 120 -45.22 46.11 -39.36
C ILE A 120 -45.05 45.23 -38.12
N THR A 121 -46.10 44.98 -37.36
CA THR A 121 -46.11 44.11 -36.18
C THR A 121 -45.80 42.67 -36.54
N GLU A 122 -46.33 42.19 -37.67
CA GLU A 122 -46.01 40.84 -38.16
C GLU A 122 -44.55 40.73 -38.65
N ALA A 123 -44.02 41.74 -39.30
CA ALA A 123 -42.61 41.78 -39.70
C ALA A 123 -41.69 41.74 -38.49
N ILE A 124 -41.97 42.53 -37.46
CA ILE A 124 -41.19 42.54 -36.20
C ILE A 124 -41.27 41.17 -35.52
N SER A 125 -42.43 40.55 -35.43
CA SER A 125 -42.60 39.21 -34.83
C SER A 125 -41.79 38.15 -35.57
N ARG A 126 -41.74 38.20 -36.91
CA ARG A 126 -40.95 37.26 -37.74
C ARG A 126 -39.46 37.46 -37.59
N VAL A 127 -38.97 38.72 -37.49
CA VAL A 127 -37.55 39.03 -37.22
C VAL A 127 -37.17 38.55 -35.81
N THR A 128 -38.02 38.75 -34.83
CA THR A 128 -37.81 38.28 -33.46
C THR A 128 -37.73 36.77 -33.42
N ALA A 129 -38.64 36.03 -34.03
CA ALA A 129 -38.59 34.57 -34.11
C ALA A 129 -37.33 34.06 -34.81
N MET A 130 -36.87 34.74 -35.87
CA MET A 130 -35.63 34.39 -36.54
C MET A 130 -34.42 34.60 -35.64
N ASN A 131 -34.36 35.71 -34.90
CA ASN A 131 -33.30 35.97 -33.93
C ASN A 131 -33.27 34.94 -32.80
N GLU A 132 -34.44 34.50 -32.33
CA GLU A 132 -34.54 33.43 -31.34
C GLU A 132 -33.98 32.10 -31.87
N ILE A 133 -34.28 31.73 -33.12
CA ILE A 133 -33.73 30.54 -33.77
C ILE A 133 -32.22 30.62 -33.91
N ILE A 134 -31.68 31.77 -34.37
CA ILE A 134 -30.23 31.98 -34.50
C ILE A 134 -29.57 31.90 -33.12
N SER A 135 -30.14 32.53 -32.11
CA SER A 135 -29.63 32.49 -30.75
C SER A 135 -29.64 31.08 -30.18
N ALA A 136 -30.72 30.32 -30.41
CA ALA A 136 -30.80 28.92 -29.98
C ALA A 136 -29.73 28.04 -30.67
N ASN A 137 -29.51 28.23 -31.97
CA ASN A 137 -28.50 27.52 -32.73
C ASN A 137 -27.08 27.84 -32.24
N ASN A 138 -26.77 29.11 -31.96
CA ASN A 138 -25.49 29.51 -31.39
C ASN A 138 -25.26 28.86 -30.01
N LYS A 139 -26.30 28.86 -29.16
CA LYS A 139 -26.26 28.19 -27.87
C LYS A 139 -26.00 26.70 -27.99
N MET A 140 -26.62 26.03 -28.96
CA MET A 140 -26.38 24.61 -29.24
C MET A 140 -24.96 24.34 -29.69
N LEU A 141 -24.36 25.21 -30.51
CA LEU A 141 -22.95 25.09 -30.96
C LEU A 141 -21.98 25.31 -29.83
N GLU A 142 -22.22 26.30 -28.97
CA GLU A 142 -21.39 26.53 -27.76
C GLU A 142 -21.45 25.33 -26.80
N GLN A 143 -22.65 24.80 -26.56
CA GLN A 143 -22.83 23.62 -25.73
C GLN A 143 -22.15 22.40 -26.36
N GLN A 144 -22.21 22.25 -27.68
CA GLN A 144 -21.52 21.18 -28.40
C GLN A 144 -20.01 21.25 -28.21
N LYS A 145 -19.45 22.44 -28.26
CA LYS A 145 -18.03 22.66 -28.02
C LYS A 145 -17.65 22.32 -26.57
N ALA A 146 -18.43 22.82 -25.61
CA ALA A 146 -18.21 22.56 -24.20
C ALA A 146 -18.28 21.04 -23.86
N ASP A 147 -19.26 20.34 -24.44
CA ASP A 147 -19.39 18.90 -24.22
C ASP A 147 -18.23 18.10 -24.82
N LYS A 148 -17.70 18.51 -25.98
CA LYS A 148 -16.50 17.90 -26.57
C LYS A 148 -15.25 18.12 -25.71
N GLU A 149 -15.08 19.31 -25.17
CA GLU A 149 -13.98 19.63 -24.25
C GLU A 149 -14.12 18.80 -22.95
N ALA A 150 -15.33 18.71 -22.40
CA ALA A 150 -15.60 17.91 -21.22
C ALA A 150 -15.34 16.41 -21.44
N ILE A 151 -15.66 15.85 -22.61
CA ILE A 151 -15.32 14.47 -22.96
C ILE A 151 -13.79 14.28 -22.98
N ALA A 152 -13.05 15.20 -23.61
CA ALA A 152 -11.60 15.12 -23.70
C ALA A 152 -10.96 15.11 -22.30
N GLU A 153 -11.39 16.00 -21.41
CA GLU A 153 -10.90 16.04 -20.01
C GLU A 153 -11.25 14.76 -19.25
N LYS A 154 -12.49 14.27 -19.39
CA LYS A 154 -12.92 13.03 -18.74
C LYS A 154 -12.20 11.80 -19.26
N GLN A 155 -11.87 11.74 -20.56
CA GLN A 155 -11.06 10.66 -21.13
C GLN A 155 -9.62 10.65 -20.57
N ILE A 156 -9.02 11.83 -20.40
CA ILE A 156 -7.71 11.95 -19.78
C ILE A 156 -7.76 11.42 -18.34
N ALA A 157 -8.70 11.93 -17.54
CA ALA A 157 -8.85 11.50 -16.14
C ALA A 157 -9.15 9.99 -16.02
N ASN A 158 -9.97 9.44 -16.90
CA ASN A 158 -10.27 8.01 -16.94
C ASN A 158 -9.03 7.17 -17.27
N ASN A 159 -8.24 7.60 -18.26
CA ASN A 159 -7.00 6.92 -18.61
C ASN A 159 -5.97 6.96 -17.48
N GLU A 160 -5.87 8.08 -16.77
CA GLU A 160 -5.01 8.22 -15.59
C GLU A 160 -5.44 7.27 -14.47
N ALA A 161 -6.74 7.19 -14.18
CA ALA A 161 -7.29 6.26 -13.19
C ALA A 161 -6.98 4.79 -13.56
N ILE A 162 -7.23 4.41 -14.81
CA ILE A 162 -6.94 3.05 -15.32
C ILE A 162 -5.44 2.73 -15.21
N ASN A 163 -4.57 3.65 -15.62
CA ASN A 163 -3.13 3.46 -15.55
C ASN A 163 -2.65 3.30 -14.10
N THR A 164 -3.22 4.06 -13.18
CA THR A 164 -2.92 3.93 -11.75
C THR A 164 -3.36 2.58 -11.21
N VAL A 165 -4.55 2.09 -11.57
CA VAL A 165 -5.03 0.75 -11.20
C VAL A 165 -4.08 -0.33 -11.70
N ILE A 166 -3.61 -0.23 -12.96
CA ILE A 166 -2.65 -1.18 -13.53
C ILE A 166 -1.33 -1.17 -12.76
N ALA A 167 -0.79 0.02 -12.45
CA ALA A 167 0.43 0.14 -11.66
C ALA A 167 0.27 -0.43 -10.25
N ASN A 168 -0.86 -0.15 -9.60
CA ASN A 168 -1.18 -0.69 -8.27
C ASN A 168 -1.32 -2.21 -8.30
N GLN A 169 -1.93 -2.78 -9.34
CA GLN A 169 -2.02 -4.23 -9.51
C GLN A 169 -0.65 -4.89 -9.65
N GLN A 170 0.28 -4.26 -10.37
CA GLN A 170 1.66 -4.75 -10.46
C GLN A 170 2.33 -4.72 -9.08
N THR A 171 2.21 -3.61 -8.36
CA THR A 171 2.74 -3.48 -7.00
C THR A 171 2.14 -4.52 -6.05
N LEU A 172 0.83 -4.78 -6.14
CA LEU A 172 0.16 -5.82 -5.35
C LEU A 172 0.69 -7.23 -5.66
N ALA A 173 1.02 -7.52 -6.93
CA ALA A 173 1.62 -8.80 -7.31
C ALA A 173 3.04 -8.94 -6.74
N ASP A 174 3.85 -7.89 -6.83
CA ASP A 174 5.20 -7.86 -6.26
C ASP A 174 5.16 -7.98 -4.73
N ASP A 175 4.25 -7.26 -4.06
CA ASP A 175 4.02 -7.35 -2.63
C ASP A 175 3.55 -8.75 -2.20
N ALA A 176 2.72 -9.42 -2.99
CA ALA A 176 2.28 -10.79 -2.70
C ALA A 176 3.45 -11.77 -2.73
N GLN A 177 4.36 -11.62 -3.68
CA GLN A 177 5.58 -12.42 -3.75
C GLN A 177 6.53 -12.12 -2.58
N ALA A 178 6.75 -10.84 -2.29
CA ALA A 178 7.55 -10.39 -1.16
C ALA A 178 6.98 -10.88 0.17
N LEU A 179 5.66 -10.83 0.34
CA LEU A 179 4.96 -11.32 1.53
C LEU A 179 5.15 -12.82 1.71
N SER A 180 4.98 -13.62 0.66
CA SER A 180 5.21 -15.07 0.69
C SER A 180 6.64 -15.41 1.13
N THR A 181 7.63 -14.68 0.59
CA THR A 181 9.03 -14.84 0.98
C THR A 181 9.25 -14.47 2.44
N LYS A 182 8.72 -13.34 2.89
CA LYS A 182 8.87 -12.89 4.27
C LYS A 182 8.15 -13.78 5.28
N GLU A 183 6.99 -14.31 4.95
CA GLU A 183 6.29 -15.29 5.80
C GLU A 183 7.09 -16.60 5.92
N ALA A 184 7.75 -17.06 4.84
CA ALA A 184 8.65 -18.20 4.89
C ALA A 184 9.89 -17.92 5.76
N GLU A 185 10.54 -16.74 5.58
CA GLU A 185 11.65 -16.31 6.42
C GLU A 185 11.25 -16.22 7.90
N LEU A 186 10.07 -15.66 8.19
CA LEU A 186 9.54 -15.58 9.55
C LEU A 186 9.38 -16.97 10.18
N LYS A 187 8.83 -17.90 9.44
CA LYS A 187 8.67 -19.27 9.91
C LYS A 187 10.01 -19.94 10.23
N VAL A 188 11.01 -19.77 9.37
CA VAL A 188 12.36 -20.27 9.60
C VAL A 188 12.98 -19.60 10.82
N ALA A 189 12.87 -18.27 10.94
CA ALA A 189 13.42 -17.53 12.09
C ALA A 189 12.74 -17.96 13.41
N GLN A 190 11.45 -18.22 13.41
CA GLN A 190 10.72 -18.73 14.58
C GLN A 190 11.18 -20.14 14.98
N ILE A 191 11.40 -21.04 14.00
CA ILE A 191 11.91 -22.39 14.26
C ILE A 191 13.33 -22.31 14.83
N ASN A 192 14.20 -21.48 14.25
CA ASN A 192 15.57 -21.28 14.75
C ASN A 192 15.57 -20.72 16.17
N LEU A 193 14.74 -19.72 16.45
CA LEU A 193 14.58 -19.15 17.80
C LEU A 193 14.12 -20.21 18.80
N ALA A 194 13.16 -21.07 18.43
CA ALA A 194 12.69 -22.16 19.29
C ALA A 194 13.81 -23.17 19.56
N ALA A 195 14.59 -23.54 18.53
CA ALA A 195 15.73 -24.44 18.67
C ALA A 195 16.84 -23.85 19.55
N GLU A 196 17.16 -22.57 19.37
CA GLU A 196 18.15 -21.86 20.20
C GLU A 196 17.70 -21.74 21.64
N LYS A 197 16.43 -21.44 21.90
CA LYS A 197 15.86 -21.41 23.26
C LYS A 197 15.96 -22.77 23.94
N ALA A 198 15.60 -23.84 23.26
CA ALA A 198 15.68 -25.19 23.80
C ALA A 198 17.12 -25.62 24.09
N SER A 199 18.05 -25.34 23.17
CA SER A 199 19.47 -25.62 23.32
C SER A 199 20.07 -24.81 24.47
N ALA A 200 19.79 -23.52 24.55
CA ALA A 200 20.29 -22.63 25.59
C ALA A 200 19.75 -22.99 26.97
N GLU A 201 18.47 -23.37 27.08
CA GLU A 201 17.91 -23.86 28.36
C GLU A 201 18.55 -25.16 28.82
N GLY A 202 18.77 -26.11 27.90
CA GLY A 202 19.48 -27.34 28.19
C GLY A 202 20.92 -27.12 28.68
N GLU A 203 21.67 -26.28 27.96
CA GLU A 203 23.05 -25.91 28.35
C GLU A 203 23.07 -25.13 29.67
N LYS A 204 22.13 -24.20 29.87
CA LYS A 204 22.02 -23.41 31.10
C LYS A 204 21.74 -24.29 32.31
N ASN A 205 20.82 -25.24 32.20
CA ASN A 205 20.51 -26.18 33.28
C ASN A 205 21.71 -27.05 33.62
N SER A 206 22.42 -27.60 32.63
CA SER A 206 23.64 -28.35 32.82
C SER A 206 24.73 -27.51 33.51
N LEU A 207 24.93 -26.25 33.12
CA LEU A 207 25.90 -25.35 33.73
C LEU A 207 25.51 -24.97 35.17
N LEU A 208 24.23 -24.82 35.47
CA LEU A 208 23.73 -24.56 36.84
C LEU A 208 23.96 -25.76 37.76
N GLU A 209 23.76 -26.99 37.27
CA GLU A 209 24.06 -28.23 38.02
C GLU A 209 25.57 -28.34 38.30
N GLN A 210 26.41 -28.09 37.29
CA GLN A 210 27.86 -28.09 37.45
C GLN A 210 28.33 -27.02 38.46
N LYS A 211 27.72 -25.83 38.41
CA LYS A 211 27.97 -24.74 39.34
C LYS A 211 27.62 -25.14 40.78
N ALA A 212 26.45 -25.72 40.98
CA ALA A 212 26.01 -26.20 42.29
C ALA A 212 26.93 -27.30 42.84
N ALA A 213 27.35 -28.24 41.98
CA ALA A 213 28.30 -29.28 42.36
C ALA A 213 29.68 -28.69 42.75
N ALA A 214 30.18 -27.73 41.97
CA ALA A 214 31.43 -27.04 42.26
C ALA A 214 31.37 -26.22 43.56
N GLN A 215 30.25 -25.58 43.85
CA GLN A 215 30.03 -24.86 45.10
C GLN A 215 30.03 -25.77 46.30
N LYS A 216 29.31 -26.92 46.24
CA LYS A 216 29.30 -27.94 47.30
C LYS A 216 30.72 -28.50 47.53
N ALA A 217 31.45 -28.75 46.45
CA ALA A 217 32.85 -29.22 46.57
C ALA A 217 33.76 -28.20 47.22
N ALA A 218 33.58 -26.91 46.91
CA ALA A 218 34.36 -25.83 47.52
C ALA A 218 34.03 -25.65 49.02
N GLU A 219 32.74 -25.75 49.38
CA GLU A 219 32.29 -25.71 50.79
C GLU A 219 32.80 -26.89 51.59
N ALA A 220 32.76 -28.11 51.05
CA ALA A 220 33.33 -29.31 51.68
C ALA A 220 34.86 -29.20 51.86
N ALA A 221 35.57 -28.64 50.89
CA ALA A 221 36.99 -28.40 50.98
C ALA A 221 37.37 -27.29 51.98
N ALA A 222 36.51 -26.34 52.25
CA ALA A 222 36.70 -25.27 53.23
C ALA A 222 36.39 -25.75 54.67
N ALA A 223 35.57 -26.79 54.83
CA ALA A 223 35.15 -27.35 56.13
C ALA A 223 36.13 -28.46 56.64
N ALA A 224 37.03 -28.95 55.79
CA ALA A 224 38.05 -29.96 56.10
C ALA A 224 39.41 -29.34 56.42
#